data_eefa5fa9ec55d6cf64cf89b386cdbf49
#
_entry.id   eefa5fa9ec55d6cf64cf89b386cdbf49
#
_cell.length_a   1.000
_cell.length_b   1.000
_cell.length_c   1.000
_cell.angle_alpha   90.00
_cell.angle_beta   90.00
_cell.angle_gamma   90.00
#
_symmetry.space_group_name_H-M   'P 1'
#
loop_
_entity.id
_entity.type
_entity.pdbx_description
1 polymer ?
#
loop_
_entity_poly.entity_id
_entity_poly.type
_entity_poly.pdbx_seq_one_letter_code
_entity_poly.pdbx_strand_id
1 'polypeptide(L)'
;MSGTMKFTDSPEQAAVVQAPSYADVVVVAGAGSGKTYTMTRRIITLIEQGVSPEKILGLTFTRKAASELLSRVSAAVTHDQRERGLKSANMTFLKPEVSTYDAFFQSIVRQYGLLVGFDQNTQPLSEAGAMQLIHTVLDRHMDDLMAFDGDLKSFNTIAGNVFALSNAISGAMIGGDCTSFDEAVQRVRDWDEAFVEQIAKALDGETVPTEEPKSPKLPKRLKKDSDADYEKKLEKYRELGHDMCVFNSAQLAFVAKQRDLLLDLVLDYHAEKRACNMAEFSDFTIAAFQLVSRFPSIGAAYRKRYSHVLLDEYQDT
;
A
#
# COMPACT_ATOMS: atom_id res chain seq x y z
N MET A 1 -11.48 -46.29 -9.83
CA MET A 1 -12.26 -45.87 -8.67
C MET A 1 -11.50 -44.70 -7.99
N SER A 2 -11.76 -43.48 -8.41
CA SER A 2 -11.15 -42.30 -7.83
C SER A 2 -12.12 -41.79 -6.76
N GLY A 3 -11.85 -42.11 -5.50
CA GLY A 3 -12.63 -41.60 -4.38
C GLY A 3 -12.40 -40.10 -4.25
N THR A 4 -13.35 -39.30 -4.69
CA THR A 4 -13.45 -37.88 -4.36
C THR A 4 -13.56 -37.78 -2.85
N MET A 5 -12.49 -37.36 -2.16
CA MET A 5 -12.59 -36.95 -0.75
C MET A 5 -13.66 -35.85 -0.67
N LYS A 6 -14.82 -36.18 -0.10
CA LYS A 6 -15.78 -35.16 0.28
C LYS A 6 -15.19 -34.41 1.47
N PHE A 7 -14.61 -33.25 1.21
CA PHE A 7 -14.25 -32.33 2.27
C PHE A 7 -15.55 -31.89 2.96
N THR A 8 -15.65 -32.17 4.25
CA THR A 8 -16.75 -31.71 5.09
C THR A 8 -16.36 -30.37 5.67
N ASP A 9 -17.20 -29.34 5.50
CA ASP A 9 -16.96 -28.02 6.09
C ASP A 9 -16.86 -28.15 7.62
N SER A 10 -15.94 -27.43 8.25
CA SER A 10 -15.95 -27.28 9.71
C SER A 10 -17.20 -26.47 10.13
N PRO A 11 -17.60 -26.52 11.42
CA PRO A 11 -18.74 -25.73 11.90
C PRO A 11 -18.60 -24.23 11.57
N GLU A 12 -17.39 -23.68 11.69
CA GLU A 12 -17.08 -22.28 11.39
C GLU A 12 -17.16 -21.99 9.89
N GLN A 13 -16.62 -22.88 9.05
CA GLN A 13 -16.74 -22.76 7.60
C GLN A 13 -18.19 -22.86 7.16
N ALA A 14 -18.96 -23.79 7.72
CA ALA A 14 -20.39 -23.93 7.43
C ALA A 14 -21.18 -22.67 7.82
N ALA A 15 -20.86 -22.05 8.96
CA ALA A 15 -21.49 -20.80 9.38
C ALA A 15 -21.25 -19.66 8.38
N VAL A 16 -20.03 -19.52 7.84
CA VAL A 16 -19.69 -18.54 6.80
C VAL A 16 -20.42 -18.85 5.50
N VAL A 17 -20.37 -20.11 5.05
CA VAL A 17 -20.97 -20.55 3.79
C VAL A 17 -22.48 -20.35 3.78
N GLN A 18 -23.15 -20.61 4.92
CA GLN A 18 -24.61 -20.53 5.07
C GLN A 18 -25.11 -19.18 5.59
N ALA A 19 -24.23 -18.23 5.86
CA ALA A 19 -24.63 -16.90 6.30
C ALA A 19 -25.69 -16.29 5.35
N PRO A 20 -26.67 -15.51 5.84
CA PRO A 20 -27.65 -14.84 4.98
C PRO A 20 -26.97 -14.02 3.87
N SER A 21 -27.59 -13.93 2.70
CA SER A 21 -27.01 -13.22 1.55
C SER A 21 -26.79 -11.73 1.81
N TYR A 22 -27.55 -11.14 2.71
CA TYR A 22 -27.46 -9.72 3.11
C TYR A 22 -26.51 -9.46 4.27
N ALA A 23 -25.88 -10.50 4.84
CA ALA A 23 -24.98 -10.34 5.99
C ALA A 23 -23.59 -9.93 5.57
N ASP A 24 -23.01 -8.95 6.28
CA ASP A 24 -21.60 -8.68 6.23
C ASP A 24 -20.85 -9.70 7.08
N VAL A 25 -19.87 -10.39 6.48
CA VAL A 25 -19.14 -11.49 7.13
C VAL A 25 -17.65 -11.20 7.11
N VAL A 26 -17.03 -11.16 8.28
CA VAL A 26 -15.59 -11.08 8.44
C VAL A 26 -15.06 -12.43 8.91
N VAL A 27 -14.08 -12.98 8.17
CA VAL A 27 -13.45 -14.26 8.47
C VAL A 27 -12.02 -14.03 8.91
N VAL A 28 -11.74 -14.29 10.18
CA VAL A 28 -10.38 -14.25 10.74
C VAL A 28 -9.86 -15.67 10.87
N ALA A 29 -8.84 -16.02 10.10
CA ALA A 29 -8.35 -17.39 10.05
C ALA A 29 -6.85 -17.43 9.66
N GLY A 30 -6.11 -18.34 10.26
CA GLY A 30 -4.69 -18.55 10.00
C GLY A 30 -4.38 -19.11 8.61
N ALA A 31 -3.09 -19.17 8.26
CA ALA A 31 -2.65 -19.82 7.02
C ALA A 31 -3.04 -21.31 7.02
N GLY A 32 -3.47 -21.83 5.89
CA GLY A 32 -3.88 -23.23 5.73
C GLY A 32 -5.26 -23.59 6.30
N SER A 33 -6.00 -22.66 6.90
CA SER A 33 -7.35 -22.89 7.48
C SER A 33 -8.45 -23.09 6.43
N GLY A 34 -8.14 -22.94 5.13
CA GLY A 34 -9.10 -23.10 4.05
C GLY A 34 -9.88 -21.83 3.69
N LYS A 35 -9.37 -20.62 3.96
CA LYS A 35 -10.02 -19.33 3.59
C LYS A 35 -10.51 -19.32 2.15
N THR A 36 -9.64 -19.59 1.18
CA THR A 36 -9.99 -19.61 -0.26
C THR A 36 -11.02 -20.71 -0.59
N TYR A 37 -10.95 -21.85 0.09
CA TYR A 37 -11.98 -22.89 -0.02
C TYR A 37 -13.34 -22.37 0.47
N THR A 38 -13.39 -21.76 1.63
CA THR A 38 -14.62 -21.19 2.22
C THR A 38 -15.21 -20.10 1.33
N MET A 39 -14.35 -19.22 0.78
CA MET A 39 -14.76 -18.20 -0.20
C MET A 39 -15.38 -18.84 -1.46
N THR A 40 -14.75 -19.89 -2.00
CA THR A 40 -15.29 -20.64 -3.15
C THR A 40 -16.67 -21.22 -2.84
N ARG A 41 -16.81 -21.88 -1.70
CA ARG A 41 -18.07 -22.47 -1.22
C ARG A 41 -19.16 -21.39 -1.05
N ARG A 42 -18.80 -20.24 -0.49
CA ARG A 42 -19.72 -19.10 -0.30
C ARG A 42 -20.25 -18.59 -1.64
N ILE A 43 -19.38 -18.40 -2.65
CA ILE A 43 -19.81 -18.00 -4.01
C ILE A 43 -20.80 -18.99 -4.59
N ILE A 44 -20.49 -20.29 -4.50
CA ILE A 44 -21.37 -21.35 -5.00
C ILE A 44 -22.73 -21.30 -4.30
N THR A 45 -22.75 -21.21 -2.98
CA THR A 45 -23.98 -21.15 -2.19
C THR A 45 -24.82 -19.91 -2.52
N LEU A 46 -24.20 -18.75 -2.74
CA LEU A 46 -24.92 -17.54 -3.19
C LEU A 46 -25.61 -17.77 -4.55
N ILE A 47 -24.93 -18.43 -5.48
CA ILE A 47 -25.51 -18.78 -6.79
C ILE A 47 -26.66 -19.79 -6.62
N GLU A 48 -26.51 -20.81 -5.78
CA GLU A 48 -27.57 -21.78 -5.46
C GLU A 48 -28.79 -21.13 -4.81
N GLN A 49 -28.58 -20.07 -4.02
CA GLN A 49 -29.63 -19.24 -3.42
C GLN A 49 -30.30 -18.28 -4.41
N GLY A 50 -29.88 -18.27 -5.69
CA GLY A 50 -30.49 -17.48 -6.75
C GLY A 50 -29.83 -16.13 -7.01
N VAL A 51 -28.67 -15.86 -6.43
CA VAL A 51 -27.87 -14.67 -6.79
C VAL A 51 -27.31 -14.86 -8.18
N SER A 52 -27.56 -13.91 -9.08
CA SER A 52 -27.01 -13.96 -10.44
C SER A 52 -25.47 -13.89 -10.38
N PRO A 53 -24.73 -14.82 -11.03
CA PRO A 53 -23.27 -14.88 -10.95
C PRO A 53 -22.58 -13.54 -11.31
N GLU A 54 -23.09 -12.81 -12.30
CA GLU A 54 -22.58 -11.51 -12.72
C GLU A 54 -22.69 -10.40 -11.65
N LYS A 55 -23.49 -10.64 -10.60
CA LYS A 55 -23.61 -9.73 -9.45
C LYS A 55 -22.61 -10.01 -8.35
N ILE A 56 -21.75 -10.99 -8.54
CA ILE A 56 -20.74 -11.41 -7.57
C ILE A 56 -19.36 -10.98 -8.06
N LEU A 57 -18.67 -10.22 -7.24
CA LEU A 57 -17.26 -9.81 -7.42
C LEU A 57 -16.39 -10.55 -6.40
N GLY A 58 -15.39 -11.28 -6.85
CA GLY A 58 -14.35 -11.88 -6.03
C GLY A 58 -13.00 -11.21 -6.29
N LEU A 59 -12.37 -10.65 -5.26
CA LEU A 59 -11.05 -10.07 -5.36
C LEU A 59 -10.04 -10.91 -4.58
N THR A 60 -8.91 -11.18 -5.20
CA THR A 60 -7.80 -11.94 -4.60
C THR A 60 -6.48 -11.20 -4.83
N PHE A 61 -5.43 -11.60 -4.11
CA PHE A 61 -4.12 -10.94 -4.23
C PHE A 61 -3.33 -11.40 -5.47
N THR A 62 -3.47 -12.67 -5.90
CA THR A 62 -2.66 -13.21 -7.01
C THR A 62 -3.50 -13.67 -8.19
N ARG A 63 -2.95 -13.52 -9.40
CA ARG A 63 -3.56 -14.02 -10.64
C ARG A 63 -3.83 -15.54 -10.58
N LYS A 64 -2.95 -16.29 -9.91
CA LYS A 64 -3.12 -17.73 -9.72
C LYS A 64 -4.34 -18.05 -8.87
N ALA A 65 -4.49 -17.35 -7.73
CA ALA A 65 -5.64 -17.51 -6.84
C ALA A 65 -6.95 -17.13 -7.55
N ALA A 66 -6.97 -16.02 -8.30
CA ALA A 66 -8.14 -15.61 -9.09
C ALA A 66 -8.53 -16.67 -10.12
N SER A 67 -7.57 -17.19 -10.88
CA SER A 67 -7.82 -18.23 -11.88
C SER A 67 -8.31 -19.54 -11.26
N GLU A 68 -7.73 -19.97 -10.14
CA GLU A 68 -8.12 -21.17 -9.42
C GLU A 68 -9.54 -21.04 -8.85
N LEU A 69 -9.85 -19.90 -8.23
CA LEU A 69 -11.18 -19.60 -7.70
C LEU A 69 -12.23 -19.63 -8.81
N LEU A 70 -11.98 -18.92 -9.92
CA LEU A 70 -12.88 -18.91 -11.09
C LEU A 70 -13.09 -20.30 -11.69
N SER A 71 -12.04 -21.10 -11.79
CA SER A 71 -12.11 -22.48 -12.30
C SER A 71 -12.99 -23.35 -11.41
N ARG A 72 -12.81 -23.31 -10.10
CA ARG A 72 -13.59 -24.10 -9.14
C ARG A 72 -15.07 -23.70 -9.14
N VAL A 73 -15.35 -22.38 -9.13
CA VAL A 73 -16.75 -21.89 -9.22
C VAL A 73 -17.41 -22.28 -10.52
N SER A 74 -16.71 -22.12 -11.66
CA SER A 74 -17.24 -22.50 -12.97
C SER A 74 -17.53 -23.99 -13.08
N ALA A 75 -16.68 -24.86 -12.54
CA ALA A 75 -16.89 -26.29 -12.51
C ALA A 75 -18.12 -26.68 -11.69
N ALA A 76 -18.29 -26.09 -10.52
CA ALA A 76 -19.44 -26.35 -9.63
C ALA A 76 -20.76 -25.87 -10.25
N VAL A 77 -20.79 -24.66 -10.81
CA VAL A 77 -21.99 -24.13 -11.50
C VAL A 77 -22.38 -25.00 -12.70
N THR A 78 -21.39 -25.43 -13.49
CA THR A 78 -21.66 -26.32 -14.65
C THR A 78 -22.20 -27.67 -14.22
N HIS A 79 -21.71 -28.23 -13.10
CA HIS A 79 -22.21 -29.50 -12.56
C HIS A 79 -23.68 -29.38 -12.10
N ASP A 80 -24.00 -28.35 -11.30
CA ASP A 80 -25.36 -28.10 -10.80
C ASP A 80 -26.36 -27.89 -11.96
N GLN A 81 -25.98 -27.17 -13.00
CA GLN A 81 -26.81 -26.93 -14.17
C GLN A 81 -27.09 -28.21 -14.97
N ARG A 82 -26.12 -29.13 -15.06
CA ARG A 82 -26.31 -30.43 -15.70
C ARG A 82 -27.27 -31.31 -14.90
N GLU A 83 -27.17 -31.31 -13.58
CA GLU A 83 -28.09 -32.06 -12.70
C GLU A 83 -29.53 -31.55 -12.82
N ARG A 84 -29.72 -30.24 -13.01
CA ARG A 84 -31.07 -29.63 -13.24
C ARG A 84 -31.59 -29.83 -14.67
N GLY A 85 -30.89 -30.58 -15.51
CA GLY A 85 -31.35 -30.94 -16.86
C GLY A 85 -31.39 -29.79 -17.87
N LEU A 86 -30.66 -28.68 -17.60
CA LEU A 86 -30.60 -27.56 -18.51
C LEU A 86 -29.64 -27.91 -19.69
N LYS A 87 -30.22 -27.91 -20.92
CA LYS A 87 -29.45 -28.23 -22.13
C LYS A 87 -28.45 -27.12 -22.45
N SER A 88 -27.21 -27.50 -22.76
CA SER A 88 -26.03 -26.65 -23.02
C SER A 88 -26.22 -25.59 -24.12
N ALA A 89 -27.21 -25.73 -25.00
CA ALA A 89 -27.36 -24.90 -26.20
C ALA A 89 -27.91 -23.47 -25.96
N ASN A 90 -28.51 -23.20 -24.80
CA ASN A 90 -29.14 -21.89 -24.49
C ASN A 90 -28.52 -21.19 -23.27
N MET A 91 -27.31 -21.59 -22.84
CA MET A 91 -26.70 -21.08 -21.64
C MET A 91 -25.72 -19.97 -21.98
N THR A 92 -26.17 -18.75 -21.84
CA THR A 92 -25.23 -17.64 -21.61
C THR A 92 -24.58 -17.91 -20.25
N PHE A 93 -23.33 -18.38 -20.27
CA PHE A 93 -22.57 -18.66 -19.05
C PHE A 93 -22.27 -17.35 -18.34
N LEU A 94 -23.21 -16.87 -17.56
CA LEU A 94 -22.96 -15.79 -16.63
C LEU A 94 -21.98 -16.31 -15.59
N LYS A 95 -20.83 -15.66 -15.50
CA LYS A 95 -19.76 -16.02 -14.56
C LYS A 95 -19.59 -14.90 -13.53
N PRO A 96 -19.25 -15.23 -12.29
CA PRO A 96 -18.80 -14.21 -11.36
C PRO A 96 -17.54 -13.53 -11.91
N GLU A 97 -17.40 -12.27 -11.62
CA GLU A 97 -16.15 -11.56 -11.90
C GLU A 97 -15.16 -11.88 -10.79
N VAL A 98 -14.05 -12.50 -11.15
CA VAL A 98 -12.97 -12.81 -10.21
C VAL A 98 -11.67 -12.27 -10.81
N SER A 99 -11.01 -11.39 -10.07
CA SER A 99 -9.76 -10.75 -10.51
C SER A 99 -8.85 -10.46 -9.32
N THR A 100 -7.65 -9.96 -9.61
CA THR A 100 -6.82 -9.35 -8.56
C THR A 100 -7.32 -7.94 -8.27
N TYR A 101 -6.99 -7.41 -7.07
CA TYR A 101 -7.25 -6.02 -6.70
C TYR A 101 -6.72 -5.05 -7.77
N ASP A 102 -5.45 -5.21 -8.16
CA ASP A 102 -4.82 -4.35 -9.17
C ASP A 102 -5.54 -4.39 -10.51
N ALA A 103 -5.92 -5.59 -10.98
CA ALA A 103 -6.63 -5.73 -12.26
C ALA A 103 -8.02 -5.06 -12.19
N PHE A 104 -8.68 -5.14 -11.06
CA PHE A 104 -9.96 -4.48 -10.82
C PHE A 104 -9.80 -2.95 -10.82
N PHE A 105 -8.83 -2.41 -10.08
CA PHE A 105 -8.56 -0.96 -10.08
C PHE A 105 -8.15 -0.46 -11.45
N GLN A 106 -7.27 -1.17 -12.17
CA GLN A 106 -6.94 -0.85 -13.57
C GLN A 106 -8.18 -0.85 -14.47
N SER A 107 -9.16 -1.74 -14.26
CA SER A 107 -10.39 -1.76 -15.06
C SER A 107 -11.22 -0.47 -14.85
N ILE A 108 -11.27 0.04 -13.62
CA ILE A 108 -11.92 1.31 -13.29
C ILE A 108 -11.21 2.47 -14.01
N VAL A 109 -9.89 2.51 -13.89
CA VAL A 109 -9.07 3.58 -14.52
C VAL A 109 -9.14 3.52 -16.04
N ARG A 110 -9.13 2.35 -16.66
CA ARG A 110 -9.31 2.23 -18.11
C ARG A 110 -10.65 2.77 -18.59
N GLN A 111 -11.69 2.65 -17.78
CA GLN A 111 -13.02 3.12 -18.15
C GLN A 111 -13.24 4.62 -17.89
N TYR A 112 -12.69 5.15 -16.80
CA TYR A 112 -12.97 6.50 -16.32
C TYR A 112 -11.74 7.38 -16.12
N GLY A 113 -10.53 6.86 -16.35
CA GLY A 113 -9.26 7.49 -15.99
C GLY A 113 -9.03 8.87 -16.60
N LEU A 114 -9.62 9.15 -17.77
CA LEU A 114 -9.58 10.49 -18.38
C LEU A 114 -10.09 11.61 -17.44
N LEU A 115 -10.99 11.28 -16.50
CA LEU A 115 -11.51 12.23 -15.52
C LEU A 115 -10.48 12.65 -14.47
N VAL A 116 -9.40 11.88 -14.33
CA VAL A 116 -8.30 12.10 -13.38
C VAL A 116 -6.92 12.14 -14.08
N GLY A 117 -6.92 12.37 -15.41
CA GLY A 117 -5.70 12.58 -16.19
C GLY A 117 -4.96 11.31 -16.63
N PHE A 118 -5.61 10.13 -16.58
CA PHE A 118 -5.04 8.89 -17.13
C PHE A 118 -5.51 8.67 -18.57
N ASP A 119 -4.56 8.33 -19.46
CA ASP A 119 -4.89 7.86 -20.80
C ASP A 119 -5.36 6.39 -20.76
N GLN A 120 -6.24 6.01 -21.70
CA GLN A 120 -6.73 4.63 -21.80
C GLN A 120 -5.62 3.62 -22.14
N ASN A 121 -4.54 4.08 -22.75
CA ASN A 121 -3.39 3.29 -23.16
C ASN A 121 -2.23 3.34 -22.15
N THR A 122 -2.42 3.94 -20.97
CA THR A 122 -1.39 3.99 -19.92
C THR A 122 -0.89 2.57 -19.61
N GLN A 123 0.42 2.37 -19.75
CA GLN A 123 1.06 1.08 -19.56
C GLN A 123 1.51 0.89 -18.11
N PRO A 124 1.35 -0.34 -17.57
CA PRO A 124 1.90 -0.65 -16.26
C PRO A 124 3.43 -0.55 -16.26
N LEU A 125 3.98 0.15 -15.28
CA LEU A 125 5.41 0.32 -15.05
C LEU A 125 5.88 -0.73 -14.05
N SER A 126 6.90 -1.51 -14.42
CA SER A 126 7.57 -2.43 -13.51
C SER A 126 8.59 -1.70 -12.65
N GLU A 127 8.98 -2.27 -11.50
CA GLU A 127 10.03 -1.73 -10.63
C GLU A 127 11.34 -1.47 -11.39
N ALA A 128 11.75 -2.40 -12.25
CA ALA A 128 12.94 -2.22 -13.08
C ALA A 128 12.79 -1.03 -14.06
N GLY A 129 11.61 -0.85 -14.65
CA GLY A 129 11.31 0.31 -15.49
C GLY A 129 11.27 1.61 -14.69
N ALA A 130 10.72 1.59 -13.47
CA ALA A 130 10.72 2.70 -12.55
C ALA A 130 12.14 3.17 -12.22
N MET A 131 13.04 2.23 -11.90
CA MET A 131 14.45 2.54 -11.64
C MET A 131 15.14 3.15 -12.87
N GLN A 132 14.82 2.70 -14.10
CA GLN A 132 15.37 3.31 -15.31
C GLN A 132 14.89 4.74 -15.52
N LEU A 133 13.59 5.03 -15.28
CA LEU A 133 13.08 6.40 -15.36
C LEU A 133 13.70 7.29 -14.30
N ILE A 134 13.87 6.80 -13.07
CA ILE A 134 14.54 7.54 -11.99
C ILE A 134 15.98 7.85 -12.39
N HIS A 135 16.72 6.90 -12.93
CA HIS A 135 18.08 7.17 -13.42
C HIS A 135 18.09 8.28 -14.49
N THR A 136 17.13 8.29 -15.40
CA THR A 136 17.00 9.36 -16.40
C THR A 136 16.73 10.73 -15.75
N VAL A 137 15.93 10.76 -14.69
CA VAL A 137 15.69 11.99 -13.91
C VAL A 137 16.97 12.43 -13.19
N LEU A 138 17.67 11.51 -12.53
CA LEU A 138 18.92 11.82 -11.83
C LEU A 138 20.00 12.35 -12.78
N ASP A 139 20.11 11.81 -13.99
CA ASP A 139 21.06 12.29 -15.01
C ASP A 139 20.80 13.75 -15.40
N ARG A 140 19.55 14.20 -15.42
CA ARG A 140 19.17 15.60 -15.69
C ARG A 140 19.52 16.53 -14.52
N HIS A 141 19.52 16.03 -13.31
CA HIS A 141 19.82 16.77 -12.07
C HIS A 141 21.26 16.57 -11.57
N MET A 142 22.16 16.09 -12.44
CA MET A 142 23.51 15.76 -12.02
C MET A 142 24.25 16.97 -11.44
N ASP A 143 24.06 18.17 -12.02
CA ASP A 143 24.70 19.40 -11.55
C ASP A 143 24.21 19.78 -10.15
N ASP A 144 22.92 19.66 -9.89
CA ASP A 144 22.32 19.92 -8.57
C ASP A 144 22.79 18.91 -7.53
N LEU A 145 22.86 17.61 -7.93
CA LEU A 145 23.37 16.54 -7.08
C LEU A 145 24.85 16.74 -6.73
N MET A 146 25.67 17.21 -7.69
CA MET A 146 27.07 17.50 -7.45
C MET A 146 27.33 18.78 -6.63
N ALA A 147 26.43 19.76 -6.74
CA ALA A 147 26.47 21.00 -5.96
C ALA A 147 25.92 20.81 -4.53
N PHE A 148 25.29 19.69 -4.23
CA PHE A 148 24.68 19.43 -2.95
C PHE A 148 25.74 19.25 -1.85
N ASP A 149 25.69 20.11 -0.83
CA ASP A 149 26.60 20.05 0.33
C ASP A 149 26.07 19.03 1.36
N GLY A 150 26.28 17.77 1.07
CA GLY A 150 25.86 16.66 1.93
C GLY A 150 26.45 15.33 1.49
N ASP A 151 26.34 14.30 2.35
CA ASP A 151 26.79 12.94 2.04
C ASP A 151 25.78 12.24 1.12
N LEU A 152 25.74 12.65 -0.15
CA LEU A 152 25.04 11.90 -1.19
C LEU A 152 25.77 10.57 -1.39
N LYS A 153 25.13 9.50 -0.97
CA LYS A 153 25.60 8.13 -1.18
C LYS A 153 25.65 7.80 -2.69
N SER A 154 25.89 6.54 -3.03
CA SER A 154 25.98 6.14 -4.45
C SER A 154 24.70 6.51 -5.22
N PHE A 155 24.85 6.74 -6.52
CA PHE A 155 23.74 7.04 -7.45
C PHE A 155 22.56 6.04 -7.33
N ASN A 156 22.87 4.75 -7.19
CA ASN A 156 21.86 3.73 -6.96
C ASN A 156 21.14 3.88 -5.61
N THR A 157 21.82 4.38 -4.59
CA THR A 157 21.18 4.65 -3.28
C THR A 157 20.21 5.81 -3.38
N ILE A 158 20.60 6.88 -4.10
CA ILE A 158 19.71 8.02 -4.35
C ILE A 158 18.48 7.56 -5.12
N ALA A 159 18.65 6.79 -6.20
CA ALA A 159 17.56 6.23 -6.98
C ALA A 159 16.62 5.38 -6.12
N GLY A 160 17.16 4.52 -5.26
CA GLY A 160 16.37 3.73 -4.30
C GLY A 160 15.60 4.60 -3.31
N ASN A 161 16.18 5.68 -2.82
CA ASN A 161 15.52 6.63 -1.92
C ASN A 161 14.38 7.40 -2.61
N VAL A 162 14.59 7.85 -3.85
CA VAL A 162 13.54 8.50 -4.66
C VAL A 162 12.37 7.55 -4.86
N PHE A 163 12.65 6.29 -5.24
CA PHE A 163 11.62 5.26 -5.41
C PHE A 163 10.84 4.97 -4.13
N ALA A 164 11.56 4.77 -3.01
CA ALA A 164 10.96 4.51 -1.71
C ALA A 164 10.10 5.70 -1.22
N LEU A 165 10.59 6.93 -1.39
CA LEU A 165 9.86 8.14 -1.01
C LEU A 165 8.62 8.35 -1.87
N SER A 166 8.72 8.15 -3.19
CA SER A 166 7.56 8.20 -4.11
C SER A 166 6.48 7.21 -3.69
N ASN A 167 6.85 5.97 -3.38
CA ASN A 167 5.92 4.93 -2.94
C ASN A 167 5.29 5.25 -1.57
N ALA A 168 6.06 5.81 -0.64
CA ALA A 168 5.54 6.21 0.67
C ALA A 168 4.50 7.34 0.54
N ILE A 169 4.77 8.35 -0.29
CA ILE A 169 3.84 9.45 -0.58
C ILE A 169 2.58 8.90 -1.25
N SER A 170 2.74 8.05 -2.28
CA SER A 170 1.62 7.41 -2.98
C SER A 170 0.75 6.59 -2.02
N GLY A 171 1.36 5.78 -1.17
CA GLY A 171 0.63 4.99 -0.17
C GLY A 171 -0.16 5.85 0.83
N ALA A 172 0.39 7.00 1.25
CA ALA A 172 -0.26 7.93 2.16
C ALA A 172 -1.45 8.70 1.51
N MET A 173 -1.52 8.76 0.19
CA MET A 173 -2.64 9.41 -0.51
C MET A 173 -3.94 8.59 -0.44
N ILE A 174 -3.86 7.27 -0.27
CA ILE A 174 -5.03 6.39 -0.19
C ILE A 174 -5.70 6.63 1.16
N GLY A 175 -6.96 7.09 1.14
CA GLY A 175 -7.70 7.47 2.33
C GLY A 175 -7.32 8.84 2.95
N GLY A 176 -6.33 9.53 2.37
CA GLY A 176 -5.96 10.89 2.70
C GLY A 176 -6.86 11.92 2.01
N ASP A 177 -6.71 13.17 2.39
CA ASP A 177 -7.45 14.31 1.84
C ASP A 177 -6.69 15.07 0.73
N CYS A 178 -5.50 14.60 0.31
CA CYS A 178 -4.77 15.14 -0.83
C CYS A 178 -5.46 14.79 -2.15
N THR A 179 -5.64 15.79 -3.00
CA THR A 179 -6.30 15.65 -4.30
C THR A 179 -5.33 15.40 -5.45
N SER A 180 -4.05 15.69 -5.27
CA SER A 180 -2.98 15.48 -6.25
C SER A 180 -1.69 15.03 -5.58
N PHE A 181 -0.79 14.44 -6.37
CA PHE A 181 0.53 14.03 -5.90
C PHE A 181 1.38 15.25 -5.51
N ASP A 182 1.29 16.34 -6.28
CA ASP A 182 1.99 17.59 -5.98
C ASP A 182 1.56 18.19 -4.63
N GLU A 183 0.26 18.13 -4.32
CA GLU A 183 -0.26 18.55 -3.01
C GLU A 183 0.29 17.67 -1.88
N ALA A 184 0.40 16.36 -2.10
CA ALA A 184 0.96 15.45 -1.10
C ALA A 184 2.45 15.73 -0.86
N VAL A 185 3.22 16.00 -1.92
CA VAL A 185 4.64 16.41 -1.82
C VAL A 185 4.76 17.74 -1.08
N GLN A 186 3.92 18.73 -1.41
CA GLN A 186 3.95 20.03 -0.73
C GLN A 186 3.66 19.89 0.77
N ARG A 187 2.75 19.05 1.19
CA ARG A 187 2.51 18.76 2.62
C ARG A 187 3.71 18.18 3.33
N VAL A 188 4.50 17.34 2.64
CA VAL A 188 5.75 16.82 3.22
C VAL A 188 6.75 17.96 3.41
N ARG A 189 6.87 18.88 2.44
CA ARG A 189 7.74 20.07 2.55
C ARG A 189 7.32 20.97 3.72
N ASP A 190 6.04 21.32 3.77
CA ASP A 190 5.49 22.18 4.85
C ASP A 190 5.74 21.55 6.24
N TRP A 191 5.62 20.23 6.34
CA TRP A 191 5.91 19.51 7.57
C TRP A 191 7.42 19.53 7.90
N ASP A 192 8.29 19.30 6.92
CA ASP A 192 9.74 19.35 7.10
C ASP A 192 10.22 20.75 7.51
N GLU A 193 9.68 21.81 6.89
CA GLU A 193 9.98 23.19 7.25
C GLU A 193 9.57 23.50 8.69
N ALA A 194 8.33 23.17 9.07
CA ALA A 194 7.84 23.35 10.43
C ALA A 194 8.66 22.56 11.46
N PHE A 195 9.07 21.34 11.11
CA PHE A 195 9.89 20.47 11.94
C PHE A 195 11.29 21.07 12.15
N VAL A 196 11.95 21.50 11.07
CA VAL A 196 13.27 22.14 11.12
C VAL A 196 13.22 23.43 11.94
N GLU A 197 12.17 24.24 11.80
CA GLU A 197 11.99 25.46 12.60
C GLU A 197 11.83 25.16 14.10
N GLN A 198 11.08 24.12 14.45
CA GLN A 198 10.92 23.70 15.86
C GLN A 198 12.26 23.20 16.44
N ILE A 199 13.02 22.42 15.68
CA ILE A 199 14.35 21.98 16.13
C ILE A 199 15.30 23.16 16.26
N ALA A 200 15.31 24.10 15.31
CA ALA A 200 16.15 25.29 15.39
C ALA A 200 15.87 26.10 16.66
N LYS A 201 14.59 26.25 17.03
CA LYS A 201 14.21 26.92 18.31
C LYS A 201 14.67 26.12 19.53
N ALA A 202 14.60 24.79 19.49
CA ALA A 202 15.05 23.93 20.60
C ALA A 202 16.57 23.90 20.76
N LEU A 203 17.32 24.13 19.67
CA LEU A 203 18.78 24.18 19.65
C LEU A 203 19.33 25.60 19.84
N ASP A 204 18.47 26.62 20.03
CA ASP A 204 18.92 27.99 20.22
C ASP A 204 19.75 28.12 21.50
N GLY A 205 20.99 28.60 21.37
CA GLY A 205 21.98 28.69 22.46
C GLY A 205 22.72 27.39 22.80
N GLU A 206 22.38 26.26 22.14
CA GLU A 206 23.07 24.99 22.35
C GLU A 206 24.33 24.86 21.44
N THR A 207 25.34 24.16 21.94
CA THR A 207 26.51 23.81 21.15
C THR A 207 26.37 22.40 20.61
N VAL A 208 26.16 22.27 19.29
CA VAL A 208 26.00 20.96 18.66
C VAL A 208 27.35 20.22 18.65
N PRO A 209 27.45 19.01 19.24
CA PRO A 209 28.64 18.20 19.15
C PRO A 209 29.04 17.90 17.70
N THR A 210 30.33 17.98 17.37
CA THR A 210 30.86 17.69 16.04
C THR A 210 30.96 16.20 15.74
N GLU A 211 31.04 15.37 16.78
CA GLU A 211 31.05 13.90 16.70
C GLU A 211 29.91 13.31 17.50
N GLU A 212 29.46 12.13 17.13
CA GLU A 212 28.41 11.41 17.84
C GLU A 212 28.83 11.16 19.31
N PRO A 213 28.09 11.69 20.30
CA PRO A 213 28.38 11.45 21.69
C PRO A 213 28.25 9.97 22.06
N LYS A 214 29.02 9.53 23.04
CA LYS A 214 28.88 8.16 23.55
C LYS A 214 27.49 7.95 24.15
N SER A 215 26.85 6.83 23.79
CA SER A 215 25.54 6.47 24.30
C SER A 215 25.52 6.46 25.84
N PRO A 216 24.68 7.27 26.50
CA PRO A 216 24.67 7.37 27.96
C PRO A 216 24.18 6.07 28.58
N LYS A 217 24.92 5.53 29.55
CA LYS A 217 24.51 4.35 30.32
C LYS A 217 24.21 4.75 31.73
N LEU A 218 23.03 4.38 32.23
CA LEU A 218 22.64 4.66 33.61
C LEU A 218 23.71 4.10 34.58
N PRO A 219 24.34 4.95 35.42
CA PRO A 219 25.39 4.51 36.30
C PRO A 219 24.85 3.60 37.42
N LYS A 220 25.56 2.53 37.69
CA LYS A 220 25.25 1.67 38.85
C LYS A 220 25.90 2.26 40.10
N ARG A 221 25.12 2.38 41.17
CA ARG A 221 25.64 2.74 42.48
C ARG A 221 26.43 1.57 43.06
N LEU A 222 27.72 1.80 43.32
CA LEU A 222 28.57 0.78 43.99
C LEU A 222 28.49 0.92 45.51
N LYS A 223 28.71 -0.14 46.25
CA LYS A 223 28.67 -0.15 47.74
C LYS A 223 29.63 0.86 48.40
N LYS A 224 30.68 1.28 47.69
CA LYS A 224 31.71 2.23 48.15
C LYS A 224 31.41 3.66 47.74
N ASP A 225 30.38 3.92 46.92
CA ASP A 225 30.07 5.26 46.45
C ASP A 225 29.38 6.04 47.59
N SER A 226 29.89 7.24 47.91
CA SER A 226 29.16 8.21 48.67
C SER A 226 27.99 8.77 47.87
N ASP A 227 27.02 9.42 48.53
CA ASP A 227 25.90 10.07 47.84
C ASP A 227 26.42 11.12 46.85
N ALA A 228 27.46 11.87 47.24
CA ALA A 228 28.07 12.88 46.35
C ALA A 228 28.77 12.25 45.13
N ASP A 229 29.41 11.10 45.29
CA ASP A 229 30.06 10.39 44.16
C ASP A 229 29.03 9.82 43.18
N TYR A 230 27.93 9.31 43.69
CA TYR A 230 26.85 8.81 42.86
C TYR A 230 26.14 9.93 42.12
N GLU A 231 25.89 11.07 42.76
CA GLU A 231 25.27 12.24 42.13
C GLU A 231 26.15 12.80 40.99
N LYS A 232 27.47 12.87 41.14
CA LYS A 232 28.40 13.25 40.06
C LYS A 232 28.30 12.28 38.87
N LYS A 233 28.10 10.97 39.12
CA LYS A 233 27.89 10.00 38.03
C LYS A 233 26.57 10.19 37.32
N LEU A 234 25.53 10.57 38.05
CA LEU A 234 24.21 10.92 37.47
C LEU A 234 24.27 12.22 36.66
N GLU A 235 24.98 13.22 37.15
CA GLU A 235 25.17 14.50 36.45
C GLU A 235 25.85 14.25 35.09
N LYS A 236 26.95 13.51 35.08
CA LYS A 236 27.63 13.13 33.84
C LYS A 236 26.73 12.30 32.89
N TYR A 237 25.87 11.46 33.45
CA TYR A 237 24.87 10.73 32.64
C TYR A 237 23.86 11.67 32.00
N ARG A 238 23.39 12.69 32.74
CA ARG A 238 22.45 13.69 32.23
C ARG A 238 23.11 14.57 31.15
N GLU A 239 24.35 15.02 31.35
CA GLU A 239 25.13 15.78 30.38
C GLU A 239 25.28 15.00 29.06
N LEU A 240 25.76 13.74 29.12
CA LEU A 240 25.88 12.89 27.95
C LEU A 240 24.55 12.63 27.27
N GLY A 241 23.47 12.53 28.04
CA GLY A 241 22.11 12.39 27.50
C GLY A 241 21.65 13.64 26.78
N HIS A 242 21.95 14.81 27.33
CA HIS A 242 21.68 16.10 26.71
C HIS A 242 22.46 16.27 25.40
N ASP A 243 23.79 16.06 25.42
CA ASP A 243 24.63 16.13 24.22
C ASP A 243 24.14 15.20 23.10
N MET A 244 23.71 13.98 23.46
CA MET A 244 23.14 13.03 22.51
C MET A 244 21.81 13.54 21.93
N CYS A 245 20.96 14.15 22.73
CA CYS A 245 19.69 14.75 22.25
C CYS A 245 19.96 15.90 21.28
N VAL A 246 20.90 16.80 21.64
CA VAL A 246 21.29 17.95 20.80
C VAL A 246 21.87 17.45 19.46
N PHE A 247 22.81 16.50 19.51
CA PHE A 247 23.38 15.90 18.31
C PHE A 247 22.31 15.24 17.40
N ASN A 248 21.47 14.37 17.96
CA ASN A 248 20.43 13.70 17.20
C ASN A 248 19.40 14.69 16.61
N SER A 249 19.03 15.72 17.34
CA SER A 249 18.13 16.77 16.85
C SER A 249 18.73 17.52 15.66
N ALA A 250 20.01 17.87 15.72
CA ALA A 250 20.72 18.50 14.61
C ALA A 250 20.81 17.58 13.39
N GLN A 251 21.08 16.28 13.60
CA GLN A 251 21.09 15.28 12.52
C GLN A 251 19.71 15.13 11.86
N LEU A 252 18.63 15.11 12.65
CA LEU A 252 17.26 15.02 12.11
C LEU A 252 16.91 16.26 11.27
N ALA A 253 17.27 17.46 11.73
CA ALA A 253 17.07 18.70 10.96
C ALA A 253 17.87 18.67 9.65
N PHE A 254 19.09 18.14 9.67
CA PHE A 254 19.91 17.98 8.48
C PHE A 254 19.27 17.02 7.47
N VAL A 255 18.79 15.84 7.92
CA VAL A 255 18.10 14.87 7.07
C VAL A 255 16.81 15.47 6.48
N ALA A 256 16.03 16.23 7.28
CA ALA A 256 14.82 16.88 6.77
C ALA A 256 15.12 17.89 5.65
N LYS A 257 16.19 18.68 5.80
CA LYS A 257 16.66 19.60 4.74
C LYS A 257 17.12 18.86 3.48
N GLN A 258 17.79 17.71 3.62
CA GLN A 258 18.20 16.89 2.47
C GLN A 258 17.03 16.30 1.71
N ARG A 259 15.90 16.05 2.39
CA ARG A 259 14.71 15.51 1.76
C ARG A 259 14.12 16.43 0.71
N ASP A 260 14.31 17.73 0.81
CA ASP A 260 13.77 18.69 -0.15
C ASP A 260 14.27 18.44 -1.58
N LEU A 261 15.56 18.18 -1.76
CA LEU A 261 16.11 17.77 -3.05
C LEU A 261 15.50 16.44 -3.54
N LEU A 262 15.31 15.47 -2.64
CA LEU A 262 14.67 14.20 -3.02
C LEU A 262 13.21 14.40 -3.43
N LEU A 263 12.50 15.35 -2.84
CA LEU A 263 11.12 15.68 -3.21
C LEU A 263 11.03 16.29 -4.61
N ASP A 264 12.01 17.11 -5.03
CA ASP A 264 12.10 17.59 -6.41
C ASP A 264 12.28 16.43 -7.38
N LEU A 265 13.20 15.52 -7.10
CA LEU A 265 13.44 14.33 -7.91
C LEU A 265 12.20 13.42 -7.98
N VAL A 266 11.43 13.31 -6.88
CA VAL A 266 10.18 12.55 -6.84
C VAL A 266 9.12 13.20 -7.72
N LEU A 267 8.99 14.54 -7.72
CA LEU A 267 8.07 15.27 -8.60
C LEU A 267 8.42 15.06 -10.07
N ASP A 268 9.71 15.17 -10.41
CA ASP A 268 10.18 14.98 -11.78
C ASP A 268 10.03 13.53 -12.24
N TYR A 269 10.25 12.56 -11.34
CA TYR A 269 9.95 11.17 -11.63
C TYR A 269 8.47 10.95 -11.92
N HIS A 270 7.59 11.57 -11.13
CA HIS A 270 6.15 11.49 -11.36
C HIS A 270 5.74 12.14 -12.68
N ALA A 271 6.33 13.29 -13.04
CA ALA A 271 6.13 13.95 -14.33
C ALA A 271 6.63 13.08 -15.50
N GLU A 272 7.79 12.43 -15.36
CA GLU A 272 8.36 11.55 -16.37
C GLU A 272 7.49 10.30 -16.62
N LYS A 273 6.96 9.67 -15.55
CA LYS A 273 5.98 8.58 -15.70
C LYS A 273 4.81 9.00 -16.59
N ARG A 274 4.25 10.19 -16.34
CA ARG A 274 3.13 10.74 -17.14
C ARG A 274 3.55 11.03 -18.58
N ALA A 275 4.71 11.63 -18.79
CA ALA A 275 5.22 11.95 -20.12
C ALA A 275 5.44 10.69 -20.97
N CYS A 276 5.89 9.59 -20.34
CA CYS A 276 6.03 8.28 -20.97
C CYS A 276 4.72 7.49 -21.07
N ASN A 277 3.61 8.01 -20.58
CA ASN A 277 2.32 7.33 -20.48
C ASN A 277 2.41 5.98 -19.72
N MET A 278 3.14 5.99 -18.62
CA MET A 278 3.37 4.84 -17.73
C MET A 278 2.84 5.13 -16.33
N ALA A 279 2.43 4.08 -15.61
CA ALA A 279 1.96 4.18 -14.23
C ALA A 279 2.30 2.91 -13.44
N GLU A 280 2.68 3.09 -12.18
CA GLU A 280 2.86 2.00 -11.22
C GLU A 280 1.50 1.49 -10.74
N PHE A 281 1.46 0.33 -10.10
CA PHE A 281 0.21 -0.23 -9.56
C PHE A 281 -0.42 0.69 -8.51
N SER A 282 0.38 1.35 -7.68
CA SER A 282 -0.07 2.36 -6.72
C SER A 282 -0.79 3.54 -7.40
N ASP A 283 -0.30 4.01 -8.54
CA ASP A 283 -0.92 5.10 -9.30
C ASP A 283 -2.34 4.71 -9.76
N PHE A 284 -2.54 3.47 -10.23
CA PHE A 284 -3.87 2.97 -10.60
C PHE A 284 -4.81 2.85 -9.39
N THR A 285 -4.29 2.43 -8.23
CA THR A 285 -5.08 2.34 -6.99
C THR A 285 -5.53 3.71 -6.53
N ILE A 286 -4.63 4.70 -6.51
CA ILE A 286 -4.93 6.09 -6.16
C ILE A 286 -5.95 6.67 -7.14
N ALA A 287 -5.74 6.49 -8.45
CA ALA A 287 -6.66 6.98 -9.47
C ALA A 287 -8.06 6.36 -9.33
N ALA A 288 -8.16 5.05 -9.08
CA ALA A 288 -9.43 4.38 -8.83
C ALA A 288 -10.13 4.92 -7.58
N PHE A 289 -9.38 5.15 -6.49
CA PHE A 289 -9.89 5.76 -5.26
C PHE A 289 -10.40 7.18 -5.52
N GLN A 290 -9.63 8.02 -6.21
CA GLN A 290 -10.04 9.38 -6.57
C GLN A 290 -11.29 9.40 -7.46
N LEU A 291 -11.38 8.49 -8.44
CA LEU A 291 -12.54 8.36 -9.30
C LEU A 291 -13.81 8.07 -8.51
N VAL A 292 -13.78 7.10 -7.59
CA VAL A 292 -14.94 6.71 -6.79
C VAL A 292 -15.32 7.79 -5.77
N SER A 293 -14.32 8.46 -5.19
CA SER A 293 -14.52 9.52 -4.17
C SER A 293 -15.05 10.83 -4.79
N ARG A 294 -14.48 11.26 -5.92
CA ARG A 294 -14.84 12.53 -6.57
C ARG A 294 -16.07 12.44 -7.46
N PHE A 295 -16.38 11.24 -7.96
CA PHE A 295 -17.51 11.00 -8.87
C PHE A 295 -18.46 9.93 -8.28
N PRO A 296 -19.40 10.30 -7.41
CA PRO A 296 -20.29 9.36 -6.73
C PRO A 296 -21.11 8.47 -7.67
N SER A 297 -21.35 8.93 -8.90
CA SER A 297 -22.04 8.16 -9.96
C SER A 297 -21.26 6.91 -10.38
N ILE A 298 -19.92 6.93 -10.34
CA ILE A 298 -19.07 5.77 -10.64
C ILE A 298 -19.28 4.72 -9.53
N GLY A 299 -19.15 5.11 -8.27
CA GLY A 299 -19.41 4.21 -7.15
C GLY A 299 -20.85 3.63 -7.16
N ALA A 300 -21.84 4.46 -7.54
CA ALA A 300 -23.23 4.00 -7.69
C ALA A 300 -23.37 2.97 -8.82
N ALA A 301 -22.67 3.14 -9.95
CA ALA A 301 -22.68 2.18 -11.05
C ALA A 301 -22.11 0.83 -10.61
N TYR A 302 -20.99 0.81 -9.87
CA TYR A 302 -20.40 -0.43 -9.34
C TYR A 302 -21.29 -1.08 -8.28
N ARG A 303 -21.91 -0.33 -7.37
CA ARG A 303 -22.91 -0.88 -6.41
C ARG A 303 -24.13 -1.48 -7.10
N LYS A 304 -24.55 -0.91 -8.24
CA LYS A 304 -25.62 -1.49 -9.05
C LYS A 304 -25.17 -2.75 -9.79
N ARG A 305 -23.90 -2.80 -10.22
CA ARG A 305 -23.31 -3.93 -10.94
C ARG A 305 -23.11 -5.12 -10.02
N TYR A 306 -22.52 -4.93 -8.83
CA TYR A 306 -22.20 -5.98 -7.88
C TYR A 306 -23.02 -5.84 -6.60
N SER A 307 -23.82 -6.87 -6.29
CA SER A 307 -24.57 -6.94 -5.04
C SER A 307 -23.79 -7.68 -3.94
N HIS A 308 -22.81 -8.50 -4.33
CA HIS A 308 -21.98 -9.28 -3.41
C HIS A 308 -20.49 -9.11 -3.79
N VAL A 309 -19.70 -8.74 -2.78
CA VAL A 309 -18.26 -8.56 -2.93
C VAL A 309 -17.56 -9.45 -1.91
N LEU A 310 -16.66 -10.29 -2.38
CA LEU A 310 -15.84 -11.17 -1.56
C LEU A 310 -14.38 -10.80 -1.72
N LEU A 311 -13.71 -10.53 -0.61
CA LEU A 311 -12.33 -10.07 -0.56
C LEU A 311 -11.46 -11.14 0.11
N ASP A 312 -10.43 -11.63 -0.59
CA ASP A 312 -9.42 -12.54 -0.05
C ASP A 312 -8.18 -11.75 0.37
N GLU A 313 -7.51 -12.16 1.46
CA GLU A 313 -6.33 -11.50 2.02
C GLU A 313 -6.54 -9.98 2.26
N TYR A 314 -7.69 -9.62 2.79
CA TYR A 314 -8.10 -8.21 3.02
C TYR A 314 -7.10 -7.40 3.87
N GLN A 315 -6.35 -8.06 4.72
CA GLN A 315 -5.30 -7.42 5.55
C GLN A 315 -4.12 -6.88 4.73
N ASP A 316 -3.94 -7.35 3.50
CA ASP A 316 -2.82 -6.99 2.62
C ASP A 316 -3.22 -5.92 1.58
N THR A 317 -4.43 -5.36 1.72
CA THR A 317 -5.00 -4.36 0.80
C THR A 317 -4.87 -2.96 1.32
#